data_7c7705de23e3a351f8506fe28f514dc7
#
_entry.id   7c7705de23e3a351f8506fe28f514dc7
#
_cell.length_a   1.000
_cell.length_b   1.000
_cell.length_c   1.000
_cell.angle_alpha   90.00
_cell.angle_beta   90.00
_cell.angle_gamma   90.00
#
_symmetry.space_group_name_H-M   'P 1'
#
loop_
_entity.id
_entity.type
_entity.pdbx_description
1 polymer ?
#
loop_
_entity_poly.entity_id
_entity_poly.type
_entity_poly.pdbx_seq_one_letter_code
_entity_poly.pdbx_strand_id
1 'polypeptide(L)'
;MLKFILRRCLEAIPTLFILITISFFMMRLAPGSPFTGERTLPPEVMANIEAKYHLNDPISTQYFNYLKQLAHGDFGPSFKYKDYSVNDLVASSFPVSAKLGAAAFILAIVFGVTAGVIAALRQNTKWDYAVMGVAMTGVVIPSFVVAPLLVMIFAITLKWLPGGGWNGGALKFMILPMVALSLAYIASIARITRGSMIEVLHSNFIRTARAKGLPMRRIIFRHALKPALLPVLSYMGPAFVGIITGSMVIETIYGLPGIGQLFANGALNRDYSLVLSLTILVGALTILFNAIVDVLYAVIDPKIRY
;
A
#
# COMPACT_ATOMS: atom_id res chain seq x y z
N MET A 1 15.06 4.04 22.89
CA MET A 1 15.02 3.49 21.52
C MET A 1 14.89 1.98 21.49
N LEU A 2 15.86 1.19 22.02
CA LEU A 2 15.80 -0.28 21.98
C LEU A 2 14.52 -0.82 22.65
N LYS A 3 14.20 -0.35 23.86
CA LYS A 3 12.99 -0.74 24.60
C LYS A 3 11.68 -0.44 23.82
N PHE A 4 11.66 0.69 23.12
CA PHE A 4 10.52 1.09 22.27
C PHE A 4 10.36 0.14 21.07
N ILE A 5 11.47 -0.16 20.37
CA ILE A 5 11.49 -1.09 19.23
C ILE A 5 11.07 -2.49 19.68
N LEU A 6 11.64 -2.99 20.80
CA LEU A 6 11.27 -4.29 21.36
C LEU A 6 9.78 -4.38 21.71
N ARG A 7 9.22 -3.34 22.32
CA ARG A 7 7.80 -3.28 22.64
C ARG A 7 6.95 -3.34 21.36
N ARG A 8 7.30 -2.61 20.30
CA ARG A 8 6.60 -2.65 19.02
C ARG A 8 6.68 -4.02 18.35
N CYS A 9 7.83 -4.67 18.38
CA CYS A 9 7.99 -6.04 17.89
C CYS A 9 7.13 -7.04 18.70
N LEU A 10 7.06 -6.87 20.02
CA LEU A 10 6.21 -7.72 20.88
C LEU A 10 4.71 -7.49 20.61
N GLU A 11 4.28 -6.26 20.35
CA GLU A 11 2.89 -5.94 19.97
C GLU A 11 2.53 -6.47 18.57
N ALA A 12 3.52 -6.58 17.67
CA ALA A 12 3.34 -7.10 16.32
C ALA A 12 2.96 -8.60 16.30
N ILE A 13 3.55 -9.40 17.21
CA ILE A 13 3.33 -10.86 17.27
C ILE A 13 1.85 -11.21 17.53
N PRO A 14 1.21 -10.73 18.62
CA PRO A 14 -0.19 -11.04 18.87
C PRO A 14 -1.12 -10.48 17.79
N THR A 15 -0.80 -9.30 17.23
CA THR A 15 -1.59 -8.71 16.14
C THR A 15 -1.56 -9.60 14.90
N LEU A 16 -0.38 -10.08 14.50
CA LEU A 16 -0.23 -10.99 13.39
C LEU A 16 -0.92 -12.33 13.63
N PHE A 17 -0.78 -12.87 14.86
CA PHE A 17 -1.42 -14.11 15.25
C PHE A 17 -2.96 -14.01 15.18
N ILE A 18 -3.54 -12.93 15.69
CA ILE A 18 -4.98 -12.67 15.62
C ILE A 18 -5.43 -12.54 14.15
N LEU A 19 -4.67 -11.81 13.33
CA LEU A 19 -4.96 -11.68 11.90
C LEU A 19 -4.97 -13.05 11.21
N ILE A 20 -3.93 -13.87 11.41
CA ILE A 20 -3.84 -15.22 10.84
C ILE A 20 -5.03 -16.07 11.27
N THR A 21 -5.33 -16.07 12.57
CA THR A 21 -6.42 -16.86 13.14
C THR A 21 -7.77 -16.48 12.54
N ILE A 22 -8.11 -15.19 12.59
CA ILE A 22 -9.40 -14.71 12.06
C ILE A 22 -9.49 -14.99 10.56
N SER A 23 -8.45 -14.69 9.79
CA SER A 23 -8.44 -14.90 8.33
C SER A 23 -8.59 -16.39 7.98
N PHE A 24 -7.93 -17.28 8.71
CA PHE A 24 -8.05 -18.71 8.49
C PHE A 24 -9.49 -19.19 8.71
N PHE A 25 -10.09 -18.87 9.87
CA PHE A 25 -11.46 -19.32 10.17
C PHE A 25 -12.48 -18.67 9.25
N MET A 26 -12.34 -17.38 8.90
CA MET A 26 -13.24 -16.73 7.94
C MET A 26 -13.21 -17.43 6.58
N MET A 27 -12.01 -17.79 6.07
CA MET A 27 -11.90 -18.51 4.81
C MET A 27 -12.49 -19.91 4.84
N ARG A 28 -12.36 -20.61 5.97
CA ARG A 28 -12.91 -21.97 6.14
C ARG A 28 -14.43 -21.99 6.35
N LEU A 29 -14.99 -20.91 6.91
CA LEU A 29 -16.44 -20.74 7.10
C LEU A 29 -17.11 -20.13 5.85
N ALA A 30 -16.34 -19.65 4.89
CA ALA A 30 -16.87 -19.10 3.64
C ALA A 30 -17.62 -20.19 2.86
N PRO A 31 -18.83 -19.91 2.35
CA PRO A 31 -19.62 -20.90 1.63
C PRO A 31 -18.99 -21.26 0.29
N GLY A 32 -18.94 -22.54 -0.04
CA GLY A 32 -18.44 -23.10 -1.30
C GLY A 32 -17.06 -23.75 -1.17
N SER A 33 -16.76 -24.64 -2.12
CA SER A 33 -15.45 -25.30 -2.21
C SER A 33 -14.58 -24.59 -3.26
N PRO A 34 -13.26 -24.49 -3.04
CA PRO A 34 -12.31 -23.96 -4.05
C PRO A 34 -12.32 -24.76 -5.36
N PHE A 35 -12.85 -25.99 -5.33
CA PHE A 35 -12.87 -26.91 -6.47
C PHE A 35 -14.24 -26.98 -7.17
N THR A 36 -15.29 -26.31 -6.66
CA THR A 36 -16.56 -26.17 -7.35
C THR A 36 -16.43 -25.10 -8.44
N GLY A 37 -16.04 -25.55 -9.64
CA GLY A 37 -16.04 -24.71 -10.84
C GLY A 37 -17.37 -24.79 -11.59
N GLU A 38 -17.43 -24.24 -12.82
CA GLU A 38 -18.60 -24.33 -13.72
C GLU A 38 -18.95 -25.77 -14.12
N ARG A 39 -18.03 -26.72 -13.96
CA ARG A 39 -18.26 -28.16 -14.14
C ARG A 39 -18.15 -28.87 -12.81
N THR A 40 -19.21 -29.59 -12.43
CA THR A 40 -19.20 -30.52 -11.31
C THR A 40 -18.18 -31.63 -11.59
N LEU A 41 -17.14 -31.71 -10.79
CA LEU A 41 -16.18 -32.83 -10.86
C LEU A 41 -16.85 -34.12 -10.40
N PRO A 42 -16.49 -35.29 -10.98
CA PRO A 42 -16.94 -36.57 -10.45
C PRO A 42 -16.62 -36.69 -8.95
N PRO A 43 -17.50 -37.30 -8.12
CA PRO A 43 -17.31 -37.40 -6.68
C PRO A 43 -15.97 -38.03 -6.27
N GLU A 44 -15.52 -39.02 -7.02
CA GLU A 44 -14.22 -39.70 -6.77
C GLU A 44 -13.02 -38.76 -6.98
N VAL A 45 -13.07 -37.89 -8.00
CA VAL A 45 -12.01 -36.90 -8.27
C VAL A 45 -12.00 -35.84 -7.16
N MET A 46 -13.18 -35.40 -6.72
CA MET A 46 -13.29 -34.46 -5.63
C MET A 46 -12.71 -35.04 -4.33
N ALA A 47 -13.08 -36.28 -3.97
CA ALA A 47 -12.55 -36.93 -2.79
C ALA A 47 -11.02 -37.08 -2.80
N ASN A 48 -10.43 -37.38 -3.95
CA ASN A 48 -8.98 -37.46 -4.11
C ASN A 48 -8.31 -36.08 -3.95
N ILE A 49 -8.92 -35.02 -4.45
CA ILE A 49 -8.42 -33.64 -4.30
C ILE A 49 -8.50 -33.22 -2.83
N GLU A 50 -9.63 -33.46 -2.17
CA GLU A 50 -9.82 -33.12 -0.76
C GLU A 50 -8.84 -33.89 0.15
N ALA A 51 -8.58 -35.16 -0.13
CA ALA A 51 -7.57 -35.96 0.55
C ALA A 51 -6.15 -35.40 0.32
N LYS A 52 -5.81 -35.04 -0.92
CA LYS A 52 -4.50 -34.47 -1.25
C LYS A 52 -4.19 -33.17 -0.50
N TYR A 53 -5.20 -32.33 -0.30
CA TYR A 53 -5.07 -31.05 0.37
C TYR A 53 -5.47 -31.08 1.86
N HIS A 54 -5.69 -32.28 2.41
CA HIS A 54 -6.08 -32.49 3.80
C HIS A 54 -7.33 -31.68 4.24
N LEU A 55 -8.28 -31.47 3.32
CA LEU A 55 -9.47 -30.68 3.59
C LEU A 55 -10.51 -31.43 4.44
N ASN A 56 -10.40 -32.76 4.51
CA ASN A 56 -11.25 -33.64 5.31
C ASN A 56 -10.78 -33.77 6.76
N ASP A 57 -9.58 -33.24 7.09
CA ASP A 57 -9.08 -33.23 8.46
C ASP A 57 -9.93 -32.33 9.37
N PRO A 58 -9.98 -32.57 10.68
CA PRO A 58 -10.60 -31.64 11.62
C PRO A 58 -10.02 -30.22 11.46
N ILE A 59 -10.87 -29.19 11.55
CA ILE A 59 -10.48 -27.79 11.34
C ILE A 59 -9.31 -27.38 12.25
N SER A 60 -9.28 -27.89 13.48
CA SER A 60 -8.17 -27.68 14.42
C SER A 60 -6.85 -28.22 13.86
N THR A 61 -6.83 -29.43 13.31
CA THR A 61 -5.65 -30.05 12.70
C THR A 61 -5.17 -29.22 11.50
N GLN A 62 -6.08 -28.80 10.63
CA GLN A 62 -5.76 -27.94 9.50
C GLN A 62 -5.15 -26.61 9.96
N TYR A 63 -5.69 -25.99 11.01
CA TYR A 63 -5.19 -24.75 11.57
C TYR A 63 -3.77 -24.89 12.15
N PHE A 64 -3.50 -25.92 12.97
CA PHE A 64 -2.17 -26.15 13.51
C PHE A 64 -1.14 -26.48 12.44
N ASN A 65 -1.51 -27.27 11.42
CA ASN A 65 -0.64 -27.55 10.28
C ASN A 65 -0.33 -26.27 9.50
N TYR A 66 -1.31 -25.41 9.29
CA TYR A 66 -1.12 -24.13 8.63
C TYR A 66 -0.18 -23.19 9.42
N LEU A 67 -0.35 -23.08 10.74
CA LEU A 67 0.57 -22.32 11.59
C LEU A 67 1.99 -22.86 11.53
N LYS A 68 2.15 -24.18 11.51
CA LYS A 68 3.46 -24.83 11.37
C LYS A 68 4.11 -24.50 10.03
N GLN A 69 3.37 -24.58 8.93
CA GLN A 69 3.86 -24.20 7.59
C GLN A 69 4.28 -22.73 7.56
N LEU A 70 3.44 -21.81 8.05
CA LEU A 70 3.76 -20.40 8.13
C LEU A 70 5.02 -20.09 8.96
N ALA A 71 5.23 -20.82 10.06
CA ALA A 71 6.43 -20.68 10.86
C ALA A 71 7.72 -21.06 10.12
N HIS A 72 7.63 -21.88 9.07
CA HIS A 72 8.73 -22.21 8.16
C HIS A 72 8.75 -21.33 6.90
N GLY A 73 7.88 -20.30 6.82
CA GLY A 73 7.79 -19.42 5.65
C GLY A 73 7.11 -20.06 4.44
N ASP A 74 6.40 -21.18 4.64
CA ASP A 74 5.66 -21.87 3.58
C ASP A 74 4.19 -21.46 3.63
N PHE A 75 3.71 -20.83 2.57
CA PHE A 75 2.31 -20.43 2.38
C PHE A 75 1.43 -21.55 1.83
N GLY A 76 2.04 -22.69 1.50
CA GLY A 76 1.35 -23.84 0.95
C GLY A 76 1.12 -23.80 -0.57
N PRO A 77 0.43 -24.81 -1.12
CA PRO A 77 0.14 -24.89 -2.55
C PRO A 77 -1.03 -23.97 -2.93
N SER A 78 -1.02 -23.45 -4.17
CA SER A 78 -2.19 -22.84 -4.76
C SER A 78 -3.21 -23.91 -5.14
N PHE A 79 -4.50 -23.61 -4.97
CA PHE A 79 -5.58 -24.52 -5.39
C PHE A 79 -5.94 -24.39 -6.88
N LYS A 80 -5.50 -23.31 -7.52
CA LYS A 80 -5.83 -22.99 -8.93
C LYS A 80 -4.64 -23.07 -9.86
N TYR A 81 -3.48 -22.59 -9.43
CA TYR A 81 -2.27 -22.61 -10.24
C TYR A 81 -1.55 -23.94 -10.01
N LYS A 82 -1.80 -24.92 -10.92
CA LYS A 82 -1.15 -26.23 -10.85
C LYS A 82 0.37 -26.05 -10.90
N ASP A 83 1.05 -26.86 -10.10
CA ASP A 83 2.53 -26.92 -10.05
C ASP A 83 3.21 -25.65 -9.49
N TYR A 84 2.44 -24.69 -8.93
CA TYR A 84 2.97 -23.50 -8.26
C TYR A 84 2.62 -23.52 -6.77
N SER A 85 3.62 -23.24 -5.94
CA SER A 85 3.38 -22.86 -4.54
C SER A 85 2.92 -21.38 -4.47
N VAL A 86 2.25 -21.04 -3.39
CA VAL A 86 1.90 -19.62 -3.17
C VAL A 86 3.17 -18.78 -3.02
N ASN A 87 4.25 -19.34 -2.47
CA ASN A 87 5.54 -18.69 -2.37
C ASN A 87 6.10 -18.29 -3.74
N ASP A 88 6.02 -19.16 -4.75
CA ASP A 88 6.48 -18.86 -6.11
C ASP A 88 5.67 -17.72 -6.75
N LEU A 89 4.35 -17.77 -6.57
CA LEU A 89 3.44 -16.74 -7.08
C LEU A 89 3.72 -15.38 -6.43
N VAL A 90 3.92 -15.37 -5.12
CA VAL A 90 4.27 -14.15 -4.37
C VAL A 90 5.66 -13.65 -4.78
N ALA A 91 6.66 -14.52 -4.87
CA ALA A 91 8.01 -14.14 -5.25
C ALA A 91 8.09 -13.52 -6.66
N SER A 92 7.25 -13.97 -7.58
CA SER A 92 7.18 -13.39 -8.94
C SER A 92 6.39 -12.08 -9.00
N SER A 93 5.32 -11.94 -8.21
CA SER A 93 4.39 -10.81 -8.30
C SER A 93 4.70 -9.66 -7.34
N PHE A 94 5.24 -9.95 -6.14
CA PHE A 94 5.57 -8.93 -5.15
C PHE A 94 6.55 -7.86 -5.64
N PRO A 95 7.65 -8.19 -6.35
CA PRO A 95 8.57 -7.19 -6.88
C PRO A 95 7.91 -6.19 -7.83
N VAL A 96 6.88 -6.62 -8.57
CA VAL A 96 6.11 -5.75 -9.48
C VAL A 96 5.35 -4.69 -8.69
N SER A 97 4.53 -5.11 -7.73
CA SER A 97 3.77 -4.19 -6.87
C SER A 97 4.67 -3.33 -6.00
N ALA A 98 5.77 -3.89 -5.46
CA ALA A 98 6.72 -3.14 -4.66
C ALA A 98 7.41 -2.03 -5.47
N LYS A 99 7.84 -2.32 -6.70
CA LYS A 99 8.47 -1.34 -7.59
C LYS A 99 7.50 -0.24 -8.00
N LEU A 100 6.29 -0.61 -8.41
CA LEU A 100 5.23 0.34 -8.76
C LEU A 100 4.82 1.18 -7.55
N GLY A 101 4.56 0.54 -6.41
CA GLY A 101 4.13 1.19 -5.18
C GLY A 101 5.18 2.15 -4.64
N ALA A 102 6.45 1.74 -4.59
CA ALA A 102 7.55 2.61 -4.16
C ALA A 102 7.69 3.84 -5.08
N ALA A 103 7.61 3.66 -6.39
CA ALA A 103 7.67 4.76 -7.35
C ALA A 103 6.49 5.73 -7.19
N ALA A 104 5.27 5.21 -7.05
CA ALA A 104 4.06 6.01 -6.80
C ALA A 104 4.14 6.75 -5.46
N PHE A 105 4.69 6.12 -4.42
CA PHE A 105 4.86 6.71 -3.10
C PHE A 105 5.86 7.86 -3.11
N ILE A 106 7.00 7.69 -3.77
CA ILE A 106 8.00 8.78 -3.95
C ILE A 106 7.36 9.95 -4.70
N LEU A 107 6.63 9.67 -5.77
CA LEU A 107 5.90 10.69 -6.53
C LEU A 107 4.89 11.43 -5.64
N ALA A 108 4.15 10.70 -4.82
CA ALA A 108 3.17 11.26 -3.91
C ALA A 108 3.81 12.19 -2.86
N ILE A 109 4.95 11.81 -2.29
CA ILE A 109 5.69 12.63 -1.34
C ILE A 109 6.21 13.90 -2.03
N VAL A 110 6.92 13.76 -3.14
CA VAL A 110 7.56 14.89 -3.83
C VAL A 110 6.52 15.92 -4.25
N PHE A 111 5.49 15.49 -4.97
CA PHE A 111 4.47 16.42 -5.46
C PHE A 111 3.53 16.89 -4.37
N GLY A 112 3.15 16.03 -3.43
CA GLY A 112 2.26 16.39 -2.32
C GLY A 112 2.90 17.39 -1.37
N VAL A 113 4.15 17.16 -0.94
CA VAL A 113 4.86 18.11 -0.07
C VAL A 113 5.10 19.42 -0.79
N THR A 114 5.54 19.38 -2.05
CA THR A 114 5.79 20.59 -2.84
C THR A 114 4.51 21.43 -3.01
N ALA A 115 3.41 20.80 -3.40
CA ALA A 115 2.11 21.46 -3.55
C ALA A 115 1.63 22.05 -2.22
N GLY A 116 1.73 21.31 -1.12
CA GLY A 116 1.34 21.78 0.21
C GLY A 116 2.16 22.96 0.70
N VAL A 117 3.49 22.94 0.49
CA VAL A 117 4.37 24.07 0.83
C VAL A 117 4.05 25.31 -0.01
N ILE A 118 3.89 25.17 -1.33
CA ILE A 118 3.53 26.29 -2.22
C ILE A 118 2.19 26.90 -1.77
N ALA A 119 1.18 26.08 -1.54
CA ALA A 119 -0.14 26.51 -1.07
C ALA A 119 -0.07 27.25 0.28
N ALA A 120 0.70 26.72 1.24
CA ALA A 120 0.88 27.35 2.55
C ALA A 120 1.60 28.71 2.47
N LEU A 121 2.63 28.83 1.65
CA LEU A 121 3.38 30.09 1.46
C LEU A 121 2.56 31.17 0.74
N ARG A 122 1.55 30.76 0.01
CA ARG A 122 0.63 31.62 -0.73
C ARG A 122 -0.79 31.56 -0.16
N GLN A 123 -0.92 31.29 1.15
CA GLN A 123 -2.19 31.11 1.85
C GLN A 123 -3.22 32.19 1.46
N ASN A 124 -4.46 31.76 1.19
CA ASN A 124 -5.60 32.61 0.82
C ASN A 124 -5.44 33.42 -0.48
N THR A 125 -4.50 33.04 -1.34
CA THR A 125 -4.34 33.63 -2.69
C THR A 125 -4.90 32.71 -3.77
N LYS A 126 -5.04 33.24 -5.00
CA LYS A 126 -5.44 32.45 -6.17
C LYS A 126 -4.54 31.22 -6.42
N TRP A 127 -3.25 31.34 -6.10
CA TRP A 127 -2.28 30.24 -6.20
C TRP A 127 -2.57 29.12 -5.19
N ASP A 128 -2.91 29.47 -3.97
CA ASP A 128 -3.30 28.48 -2.96
C ASP A 128 -4.51 27.67 -3.45
N TYR A 129 -5.58 28.37 -3.86
CA TYR A 129 -6.79 27.71 -4.38
C TYR A 129 -6.53 26.89 -5.65
N ALA A 130 -5.72 27.37 -6.58
CA ALA A 130 -5.40 26.67 -7.81
C ALA A 130 -4.60 25.38 -7.53
N VAL A 131 -3.51 25.47 -6.74
CA VAL A 131 -2.68 24.32 -6.40
C VAL A 131 -3.47 23.29 -5.62
N MET A 132 -4.23 23.71 -4.60
CA MET A 132 -5.05 22.78 -3.82
C MET A 132 -6.23 22.24 -4.63
N GLY A 133 -6.84 23.03 -5.49
CA GLY A 133 -7.91 22.57 -6.40
C GLY A 133 -7.41 21.44 -7.31
N VAL A 134 -6.26 21.62 -7.96
CA VAL A 134 -5.66 20.59 -8.80
C VAL A 134 -5.26 19.36 -7.96
N ALA A 135 -4.62 19.55 -6.80
CA ALA A 135 -4.24 18.43 -5.96
C ALA A 135 -5.47 17.64 -5.49
N MET A 136 -6.54 18.33 -5.08
CA MET A 136 -7.75 17.69 -4.53
C MET A 136 -8.54 16.87 -5.56
N THR A 137 -8.36 17.08 -6.87
CA THR A 137 -8.97 16.21 -7.89
C THR A 137 -8.58 14.75 -7.71
N GLY A 138 -7.38 14.48 -7.18
CA GLY A 138 -6.89 13.12 -6.92
C GLY A 138 -7.66 12.37 -5.81
N VAL A 139 -8.33 13.07 -4.90
CA VAL A 139 -9.21 12.43 -3.89
C VAL A 139 -10.65 12.36 -4.38
N VAL A 140 -11.11 13.38 -5.13
CA VAL A 140 -12.48 13.48 -5.60
C VAL A 140 -12.77 12.45 -6.69
N ILE A 141 -11.82 12.25 -7.61
CA ILE A 141 -11.99 11.30 -8.73
C ILE A 141 -11.37 9.96 -8.32
N PRO A 142 -12.16 8.88 -8.25
CA PRO A 142 -11.65 7.55 -7.95
C PRO A 142 -10.57 7.09 -8.93
N SER A 143 -9.54 6.41 -8.44
CA SER A 143 -8.40 5.96 -9.27
C SER A 143 -8.82 5.05 -10.43
N PHE A 144 -9.88 4.25 -10.26
CA PHE A 144 -10.41 3.39 -11.33
C PHE A 144 -11.10 4.17 -12.47
N VAL A 145 -11.44 5.45 -12.25
CA VAL A 145 -11.92 6.37 -13.30
C VAL A 145 -10.73 7.09 -13.94
N VAL A 146 -9.77 7.52 -13.13
CA VAL A 146 -8.58 8.21 -13.61
C VAL A 146 -7.73 7.31 -14.51
N ALA A 147 -7.56 6.05 -14.15
CA ALA A 147 -6.69 5.14 -14.89
C ALA A 147 -7.10 4.95 -16.35
N PRO A 148 -8.37 4.61 -16.69
CA PRO A 148 -8.82 4.55 -18.08
C PRO A 148 -8.76 5.89 -18.82
N LEU A 149 -9.00 7.02 -18.12
CA LEU A 149 -8.87 8.34 -18.75
C LEU A 149 -7.43 8.64 -19.15
N LEU A 150 -6.45 8.28 -18.31
CA LEU A 150 -5.04 8.40 -18.64
C LEU A 150 -4.66 7.51 -19.84
N VAL A 151 -5.17 6.29 -19.90
CA VAL A 151 -4.98 5.39 -21.06
C VAL A 151 -5.57 6.03 -22.32
N MET A 152 -6.82 6.50 -22.24
CA MET A 152 -7.50 7.12 -23.39
C MET A 152 -6.72 8.33 -23.93
N ILE A 153 -6.26 9.22 -23.03
CA ILE A 153 -5.55 10.45 -23.44
C ILE A 153 -4.14 10.13 -23.93
N PHE A 154 -3.33 9.47 -23.10
CA PHE A 154 -1.89 9.35 -23.35
C PHE A 154 -1.49 8.13 -24.19
N ALA A 155 -2.27 7.07 -24.17
CA ALA A 155 -1.95 5.86 -24.93
C ALA A 155 -2.70 5.79 -26.25
N ILE A 156 -4.00 6.09 -26.26
CA ILE A 156 -4.84 5.93 -27.46
C ILE A 156 -4.77 7.20 -28.32
N THR A 157 -5.04 8.37 -27.72
CA THR A 157 -5.15 9.63 -28.48
C THR A 157 -3.79 10.22 -28.84
N LEU A 158 -2.94 10.45 -27.82
CA LEU A 158 -1.62 11.07 -28.02
C LEU A 158 -0.54 10.06 -28.43
N LYS A 159 -0.74 8.78 -28.15
CA LYS A 159 0.23 7.69 -28.45
C LYS A 159 1.63 7.93 -27.88
N TRP A 160 1.71 8.62 -26.74
CA TRP A 160 2.99 8.95 -26.08
C TRP A 160 3.48 7.80 -25.19
N LEU A 161 2.56 7.10 -24.53
CA LEU A 161 2.84 6.07 -23.52
C LEU A 161 2.04 4.80 -23.83
N PRO A 162 2.54 3.63 -23.43
CA PRO A 162 1.79 2.38 -23.57
C PRO A 162 0.58 2.36 -22.63
N GLY A 163 -0.52 1.78 -23.10
CA GLY A 163 -1.77 1.69 -22.33
C GLY A 163 -1.80 0.59 -21.25
N GLY A 164 -0.79 -0.28 -21.18
CA GLY A 164 -0.71 -1.38 -20.22
C GLY A 164 0.47 -2.30 -20.46
N GLY A 165 0.56 -3.37 -19.64
CA GLY A 165 1.67 -4.31 -19.64
C GLY A 165 2.82 -3.90 -18.73
N TRP A 166 3.70 -4.86 -18.38
CA TRP A 166 4.82 -4.62 -17.45
C TRP A 166 6.18 -4.44 -18.14
N ASN A 167 6.41 -5.20 -19.20
CA ASN A 167 7.66 -5.21 -19.99
C ASN A 167 8.94 -5.10 -19.13
N GLY A 168 9.10 -6.02 -18.16
CA GLY A 168 10.26 -6.04 -17.26
C GLY A 168 10.34 -4.83 -16.30
N GLY A 169 9.28 -4.04 -16.16
CA GLY A 169 9.25 -2.84 -15.32
C GLY A 169 9.98 -1.66 -15.96
N ALA A 170 9.95 -1.56 -17.28
CA ALA A 170 10.45 -0.38 -17.99
C ALA A 170 9.63 0.86 -17.60
N LEU A 171 10.34 1.97 -17.33
CA LEU A 171 9.73 3.22 -16.83
C LEU A 171 8.54 3.68 -17.67
N LYS A 172 8.63 3.55 -19.00
CA LYS A 172 7.57 3.95 -19.93
C LYS A 172 6.23 3.27 -19.64
N PHE A 173 6.25 2.01 -19.20
CA PHE A 173 5.06 1.23 -18.83
C PHE A 173 4.56 1.54 -17.42
N MET A 174 5.41 2.11 -16.56
CA MET A 174 5.07 2.44 -15.18
C MET A 174 4.46 3.83 -15.02
N ILE A 175 4.68 4.78 -15.95
CA ILE A 175 4.28 6.18 -15.78
C ILE A 175 2.78 6.32 -15.53
N LEU A 176 1.92 5.78 -16.40
CA LEU A 176 0.48 5.94 -16.26
C LEU A 176 -0.07 5.26 -14.98
N PRO A 177 0.24 3.98 -14.68
CA PRO A 177 -0.22 3.36 -13.45
C PRO A 177 0.35 4.04 -12.19
N MET A 178 1.59 4.50 -12.21
CA MET A 178 2.22 5.24 -11.11
C MET A 178 1.49 6.57 -10.84
N VAL A 179 1.17 7.34 -11.87
CA VAL A 179 0.42 8.59 -11.75
C VAL A 179 -0.99 8.30 -11.21
N ALA A 180 -1.72 7.35 -11.80
CA ALA A 180 -3.07 7.00 -11.36
C ALA A 180 -3.10 6.58 -9.88
N LEU A 181 -2.11 5.81 -9.44
CA LEU A 181 -1.99 5.32 -8.07
C LEU A 181 -1.60 6.42 -7.07
N SER A 182 -0.77 7.38 -7.49
CA SER A 182 -0.24 8.43 -6.61
C SER A 182 -1.21 9.59 -6.35
N LEU A 183 -2.16 9.88 -7.23
CA LEU A 183 -2.97 11.10 -7.18
C LEU A 183 -3.72 11.33 -5.85
N ALA A 184 -4.38 10.30 -5.32
CA ALA A 184 -5.10 10.39 -4.05
C ALA A 184 -4.16 10.68 -2.87
N TYR A 185 -2.95 10.13 -2.91
CA TYR A 185 -1.92 10.34 -1.89
C TYR A 185 -1.25 11.70 -2.03
N ILE A 186 -1.01 12.19 -3.27
CA ILE A 186 -0.57 13.57 -3.53
C ILE A 186 -1.54 14.56 -2.87
N ALA A 187 -2.83 14.38 -3.10
CA ALA A 187 -3.87 15.24 -2.55
C ALA A 187 -3.86 15.23 -1.01
N SER A 188 -3.81 14.05 -0.40
CA SER A 188 -3.79 13.90 1.06
C SER A 188 -2.53 14.51 1.68
N ILE A 189 -1.35 14.21 1.12
CA ILE A 189 -0.07 14.76 1.58
C ILE A 189 -0.03 16.28 1.40
N ALA A 190 -0.51 16.81 0.26
CA ALA A 190 -0.57 18.25 0.02
C ALA A 190 -1.43 18.97 1.06
N ARG A 191 -2.60 18.42 1.38
CA ARG A 191 -3.51 18.99 2.39
C ARG A 191 -2.89 18.97 3.78
N ILE A 192 -2.30 17.84 4.20
CA ILE A 192 -1.63 17.72 5.50
C ILE A 192 -0.46 18.70 5.59
N THR A 193 0.39 18.72 4.55
CA THR A 193 1.56 19.62 4.48
C THR A 193 1.13 21.09 4.54
N ARG A 194 0.09 21.47 3.78
CA ARG A 194 -0.41 22.84 3.80
C ARG A 194 -0.87 23.27 5.20
N GLY A 195 -1.70 22.45 5.85
CA GLY A 195 -2.21 22.75 7.19
C GLY A 195 -1.09 22.92 8.20
N SER A 196 -0.19 21.94 8.27
CA SER A 196 0.91 21.94 9.21
C SER A 196 1.94 23.05 8.93
N MET A 197 2.23 23.36 7.67
CA MET A 197 3.10 24.48 7.30
C MET A 197 2.51 25.83 7.74
N ILE A 198 1.22 26.04 7.57
CA ILE A 198 0.53 27.27 8.02
C ILE A 198 0.69 27.42 9.53
N GLU A 199 0.40 26.37 10.31
CA GLU A 199 0.53 26.36 11.76
C GLU A 199 1.97 26.69 12.19
N VAL A 200 2.94 26.00 11.63
CA VAL A 200 4.36 26.21 11.94
C VAL A 200 4.84 27.62 11.58
N LEU A 201 4.44 28.16 10.43
CA LEU A 201 4.83 29.51 9.99
C LEU A 201 4.32 30.63 10.91
N HIS A 202 3.27 30.38 11.69
CA HIS A 202 2.72 31.31 12.68
C HIS A 202 3.30 31.10 14.10
N SER A 203 4.15 30.11 14.32
CA SER A 203 4.73 29.81 15.62
C SER A 203 5.72 30.88 16.12
N ASN A 204 5.93 30.93 17.44
CA ASN A 204 6.80 31.93 18.07
C ASN A 204 8.27 31.78 17.66
N PHE A 205 8.76 30.55 17.44
CA PHE A 205 10.16 30.35 17.03
C PHE A 205 10.41 30.84 15.58
N ILE A 206 9.40 30.80 14.72
CA ILE A 206 9.48 31.40 13.38
C ILE A 206 9.46 32.93 13.45
N ARG A 207 8.64 33.50 14.35
CA ARG A 207 8.66 34.96 14.60
C ARG A 207 10.04 35.42 15.06
N THR A 208 10.66 34.67 15.98
CA THR A 208 12.03 34.95 16.44
C THR A 208 13.04 34.85 15.31
N ALA A 209 12.93 33.84 14.44
CA ALA A 209 13.82 33.69 13.29
C ALA A 209 13.71 34.87 12.31
N ARG A 210 12.50 35.37 12.08
CA ARG A 210 12.24 36.58 11.25
C ARG A 210 12.83 37.83 11.91
N ALA A 211 12.63 38.00 13.23
CA ALA A 211 13.18 39.13 13.96
C ALA A 211 14.72 39.18 13.94
N LYS A 212 15.38 38.00 13.85
CA LYS A 212 16.83 37.89 13.65
C LYS A 212 17.30 38.15 12.20
N GLY A 213 16.42 38.55 11.31
CA GLY A 213 16.75 38.88 9.91
C GLY A 213 17.08 37.68 9.02
N LEU A 214 16.68 36.45 9.42
CA LEU A 214 16.95 35.28 8.58
C LEU A 214 16.15 35.35 7.27
N PRO A 215 16.78 35.03 6.11
CA PRO A 215 16.09 35.02 4.85
C PRO A 215 15.00 33.93 4.82
N MET A 216 13.87 34.21 4.15
CA MET A 216 12.71 33.32 4.11
C MET A 216 13.06 31.88 3.65
N ARG A 217 13.94 31.75 2.67
CA ARG A 217 14.41 30.41 2.22
C ARG A 217 15.02 29.60 3.38
N ARG A 218 15.86 30.21 4.23
CA ARG A 218 16.46 29.56 5.39
C ARG A 218 15.39 29.21 6.45
N ILE A 219 14.42 30.10 6.65
CA ILE A 219 13.29 29.85 7.58
C ILE A 219 12.51 28.64 7.10
N ILE A 220 12.15 28.56 5.81
CA ILE A 220 11.37 27.46 5.25
C ILE A 220 12.12 26.12 5.42
N PHE A 221 13.31 26.01 4.81
CA PHE A 221 13.98 24.71 4.69
C PHE A 221 14.63 24.25 6.01
N ARG A 222 15.09 25.14 6.86
CA ARG A 222 15.83 24.78 8.08
C ARG A 222 14.99 24.83 9.35
N HIS A 223 13.94 25.65 9.40
CA HIS A 223 13.16 25.87 10.61
C HIS A 223 11.71 25.41 10.49
N ALA A 224 11.05 25.63 9.36
CA ALA A 224 9.62 25.33 9.22
C ALA A 224 9.34 23.93 8.69
N LEU A 225 10.06 23.49 7.66
CA LEU A 225 9.76 22.24 6.95
C LEU A 225 9.86 20.99 7.86
N LYS A 226 10.91 20.92 8.68
CA LYS A 226 11.12 19.76 9.55
C LYS A 226 9.96 19.51 10.52
N PRO A 227 9.50 20.47 11.34
CA PRO A 227 8.33 20.27 12.21
C PRO A 227 7.02 20.12 11.41
N ALA A 228 6.88 20.78 10.27
CA ALA A 228 5.68 20.68 9.45
C ALA A 228 5.52 19.34 8.76
N LEU A 229 6.59 18.57 8.58
CA LEU A 229 6.53 17.21 8.00
C LEU A 229 6.19 16.11 9.03
N LEU A 230 6.16 16.40 10.32
CA LEU A 230 5.82 15.39 11.33
C LEU A 230 4.44 14.74 11.10
N PRO A 231 3.35 15.49 10.85
CA PRO A 231 2.05 14.88 10.53
C PRO A 231 2.05 14.11 9.20
N VAL A 232 2.85 14.57 8.21
CA VAL A 232 3.02 13.83 6.94
C VAL A 232 3.68 12.48 7.21
N LEU A 233 4.74 12.46 8.04
CA LEU A 233 5.43 11.23 8.41
C LEU A 233 4.48 10.22 9.07
N SER A 234 3.60 10.68 9.98
CA SER A 234 2.58 9.81 10.59
C SER A 234 1.61 9.22 9.57
N TYR A 235 1.31 9.97 8.51
CA TYR A 235 0.46 9.49 7.41
C TYR A 235 1.19 8.52 6.46
N MET A 236 2.53 8.58 6.38
CA MET A 236 3.32 7.81 5.39
C MET A 236 3.21 6.30 5.59
N GLY A 237 3.10 5.79 6.82
CA GLY A 237 2.99 4.36 7.08
C GLY A 237 1.73 3.74 6.46
N PRO A 238 0.54 4.18 6.89
CA PRO A 238 -0.71 3.74 6.27
C PRO A 238 -0.78 4.02 4.76
N ALA A 239 -0.24 5.16 4.30
CA ALA A 239 -0.22 5.51 2.89
C ALA A 239 0.63 4.54 2.05
N PHE A 240 1.81 4.17 2.53
CA PHE A 240 2.68 3.23 1.81
C PHE A 240 2.03 1.86 1.65
N VAL A 241 1.46 1.34 2.74
CA VAL A 241 0.71 0.08 2.70
C VAL A 241 -0.48 0.20 1.75
N GLY A 242 -1.28 1.27 1.89
CA GLY A 242 -2.42 1.53 1.01
C GLY A 242 -2.04 1.61 -0.47
N ILE A 243 -0.87 2.16 -0.81
CA ILE A 243 -0.36 2.19 -2.18
C ILE A 243 -0.02 0.78 -2.69
N ILE A 244 0.70 -0.01 -1.89
CA ILE A 244 1.07 -1.37 -2.30
C ILE A 244 -0.16 -2.28 -2.43
N THR A 245 -1.13 -2.15 -1.51
CA THR A 245 -2.35 -2.97 -1.49
C THR A 245 -3.46 -2.42 -2.36
N GLY A 246 -3.58 -1.10 -2.46
CA GLY A 246 -4.56 -0.40 -3.31
C GLY A 246 -4.23 -0.47 -4.79
N SER A 247 -3.08 -1.05 -5.16
CA SER A 247 -2.68 -1.26 -6.55
C SER A 247 -3.53 -2.30 -7.28
N MET A 248 -4.36 -3.12 -6.58
CA MET A 248 -5.16 -4.19 -7.17
C MET A 248 -5.98 -3.73 -8.39
N VAL A 249 -6.73 -2.65 -8.25
CA VAL A 249 -7.55 -2.11 -9.34
C VAL A 249 -6.68 -1.55 -10.47
N ILE A 250 -5.63 -0.84 -10.12
CA ILE A 250 -4.68 -0.26 -11.08
C ILE A 250 -3.90 -1.35 -11.81
N GLU A 251 -3.42 -2.36 -11.08
CA GLU A 251 -2.72 -3.50 -11.69
C GLU A 251 -3.63 -4.26 -12.66
N THR A 252 -4.89 -4.45 -12.30
CA THR A 252 -5.87 -5.12 -13.18
C THR A 252 -6.16 -4.30 -14.44
N ILE A 253 -6.39 -2.97 -14.31
CA ILE A 253 -6.66 -2.08 -15.45
C ILE A 253 -5.49 -2.05 -16.43
N TYR A 254 -4.27 -1.98 -15.91
CA TYR A 254 -3.07 -1.90 -16.75
C TYR A 254 -2.46 -3.27 -17.10
N GLY A 255 -3.04 -4.38 -16.64
CA GLY A 255 -2.54 -5.74 -16.90
C GLY A 255 -1.14 -5.98 -16.31
N LEU A 256 -0.89 -5.51 -15.08
CA LEU A 256 0.40 -5.67 -14.40
C LEU A 256 0.39 -6.96 -13.56
N PRO A 257 1.42 -7.83 -13.66
CA PRO A 257 1.46 -9.11 -12.95
C PRO A 257 1.90 -8.92 -11.48
N GLY A 258 1.19 -8.08 -10.72
CA GLY A 258 1.47 -7.79 -9.32
C GLY A 258 0.61 -8.59 -8.33
N ILE A 259 0.89 -8.41 -7.03
CA ILE A 259 0.16 -9.11 -5.95
C ILE A 259 -1.31 -8.67 -5.86
N GLY A 260 -1.64 -7.44 -6.25
CA GLY A 260 -3.01 -6.98 -6.27
C GLY A 260 -3.86 -7.70 -7.33
N GLN A 261 -3.34 -7.84 -8.55
CA GLN A 261 -3.98 -8.64 -9.59
C GLN A 261 -4.06 -10.12 -9.20
N LEU A 262 -2.99 -10.65 -8.58
CA LEU A 262 -2.96 -12.02 -8.09
C LEU A 262 -4.02 -12.25 -7.01
N PHE A 263 -4.21 -11.29 -6.10
CA PHE A 263 -5.26 -11.32 -5.07
C PHE A 263 -6.67 -11.31 -5.69
N ALA A 264 -6.90 -10.40 -6.65
CA ALA A 264 -8.19 -10.32 -7.35
C ALA A 264 -8.54 -11.64 -8.05
N ASN A 265 -7.59 -12.20 -8.79
CA ASN A 265 -7.75 -13.49 -9.48
C ASN A 265 -7.94 -14.64 -8.48
N GLY A 266 -7.20 -14.65 -7.37
CA GLY A 266 -7.37 -15.63 -6.30
C GLY A 266 -8.77 -15.59 -5.68
N ALA A 267 -9.27 -14.39 -5.39
CA ALA A 267 -10.60 -14.21 -4.83
C ALA A 267 -11.71 -14.64 -5.81
N LEU A 268 -11.64 -14.22 -7.06
CA LEU A 268 -12.60 -14.60 -8.11
C LEU A 268 -12.61 -16.12 -8.37
N ASN A 269 -11.44 -16.75 -8.31
CA ASN A 269 -11.29 -18.18 -8.54
C ASN A 269 -11.44 -19.03 -7.27
N ARG A 270 -11.74 -18.44 -6.12
CA ARG A 270 -11.85 -19.11 -4.81
C ARG A 270 -10.57 -19.87 -4.40
N ASP A 271 -9.39 -19.36 -4.78
CA ASP A 271 -8.12 -19.88 -4.30
C ASP A 271 -7.87 -19.41 -2.87
N TYR A 272 -8.48 -20.11 -1.91
CA TYR A 272 -8.45 -19.74 -0.50
C TYR A 272 -7.03 -19.70 0.07
N SER A 273 -6.17 -20.63 -0.36
CA SER A 273 -4.76 -20.67 0.06
C SER A 273 -4.03 -19.39 -0.35
N LEU A 274 -4.19 -18.98 -1.60
CA LEU A 274 -3.59 -17.78 -2.16
C LEU A 274 -4.12 -16.51 -1.49
N VAL A 275 -5.44 -16.37 -1.37
CA VAL A 275 -6.08 -15.19 -0.76
C VAL A 275 -5.70 -15.03 0.70
N LEU A 276 -5.69 -16.14 1.47
CA LEU A 276 -5.29 -16.14 2.87
C LEU A 276 -3.83 -15.69 3.03
N SER A 277 -2.95 -16.26 2.23
CA SER A 277 -1.52 -15.96 2.27
C SER A 277 -1.22 -14.49 1.89
N LEU A 278 -1.88 -13.98 0.85
CA LEU A 278 -1.74 -12.56 0.47
C LEU A 278 -2.32 -11.62 1.53
N THR A 279 -3.42 -12.00 2.20
CA THR A 279 -3.98 -11.23 3.33
C THR A 279 -2.96 -11.15 4.48
N ILE A 280 -2.32 -12.26 4.82
CA ILE A 280 -1.30 -12.31 5.86
C ILE A 280 -0.06 -11.51 5.46
N LEU A 281 0.40 -11.64 4.21
CA LEU A 281 1.52 -10.86 3.68
C LEU A 281 1.26 -9.36 3.78
N VAL A 282 0.09 -8.90 3.35
CA VAL A 282 -0.33 -7.50 3.43
C VAL A 282 -0.41 -7.03 4.87
N GLY A 283 -0.97 -7.84 5.77
CA GLY A 283 -1.02 -7.56 7.20
C GLY A 283 0.37 -7.45 7.82
N ALA A 284 1.28 -8.37 7.49
CA ALA A 284 2.66 -8.35 7.96
C ALA A 284 3.41 -7.10 7.45
N LEU A 285 3.23 -6.73 6.18
CA LEU A 285 3.77 -5.49 5.62
C LEU A 285 3.20 -4.26 6.33
N THR A 286 1.90 -4.25 6.63
CA THR A 286 1.26 -3.15 7.38
C THR A 286 1.91 -2.96 8.75
N ILE A 287 2.08 -4.03 9.49
CA ILE A 287 2.73 -4.01 10.80
C ILE A 287 4.18 -3.53 10.68
N LEU A 288 4.93 -4.07 9.73
CA LEU A 288 6.32 -3.70 9.48
C LEU A 288 6.48 -2.21 9.15
N PHE A 289 5.69 -1.70 8.18
CA PHE A 289 5.79 -0.29 7.79
C PHE A 289 5.33 0.67 8.88
N ASN A 290 4.30 0.33 9.65
CA ASN A 290 3.92 1.12 10.81
C ASN A 290 5.05 1.16 11.84
N ALA A 291 5.70 0.03 12.12
CA ALA A 291 6.85 0.00 13.02
C ALA A 291 8.03 0.85 12.50
N ILE A 292 8.31 0.80 11.19
CA ILE A 292 9.34 1.65 10.56
C ILE A 292 9.01 3.13 10.73
N VAL A 293 7.76 3.54 10.49
CA VAL A 293 7.33 4.94 10.67
C VAL A 293 7.43 5.37 12.12
N ASP A 294 7.06 4.52 13.08
CA ASP A 294 7.21 4.81 14.51
C ASP A 294 8.68 5.04 14.91
N VAL A 295 9.59 4.23 14.35
CA VAL A 295 11.04 4.41 14.56
C VAL A 295 11.53 5.72 13.93
N LEU A 296 11.12 6.03 12.70
CA LEU A 296 11.45 7.28 12.03
C LEU A 296 10.91 8.48 12.81
N TYR A 297 9.72 8.38 13.35
CA TYR A 297 9.11 9.41 14.19
C TYR A 297 9.97 9.67 15.46
N ALA A 298 10.36 8.60 16.16
CA ALA A 298 11.21 8.69 17.34
C ALA A 298 12.63 9.23 17.06
N VAL A 299 13.13 9.11 15.82
CA VAL A 299 14.40 9.71 15.38
C VAL A 299 14.24 11.20 15.10
N ILE A 300 13.12 11.61 14.49
CA ILE A 300 12.88 13.01 14.08
C ILE A 300 12.45 13.87 15.26
N ASP A 301 11.59 13.35 16.15
CA ASP A 301 11.13 14.03 17.37
C ASP A 301 11.68 13.35 18.65
N PRO A 302 12.77 13.89 19.24
CA PRO A 302 13.35 13.33 20.45
C PRO A 302 12.43 13.35 21.69
N LYS A 303 11.34 14.14 21.67
CA LYS A 303 10.41 14.25 22.81
C LYS A 303 9.56 12.99 23.01
N ILE A 304 9.46 12.12 21.99
CA ILE A 304 8.65 10.89 22.01
C ILE A 304 9.44 9.68 22.57
N ARG A 305 10.68 9.88 23.00
CA ARG A 305 11.55 8.79 23.48
C ARG A 305 11.21 8.24 24.88
N TYR A 306 10.12 8.68 25.50
CA TYR A 306 9.74 8.28 26.87
C TYR A 306 8.47 7.45 26.91
#